data_c9697c56a23ce2801411cb8981c03a79
#
_entry.id   c9697c56a23ce2801411cb8981c03a79
#
_cell.length_a   1.000
_cell.length_b   1.000
_cell.length_c   1.000
_cell.angle_alpha   90.00
_cell.angle_beta   90.00
_cell.angle_gamma   90.00
#
_symmetry.space_group_name_H-M   'P 1'
#
loop_
_entity.id
_entity.type
_entity.pdbx_description
1 polymer ?
#
loop_
_entity_poly.entity_id
_entity_poly.type
_entity_poly.pdbx_seq_one_letter_code
_entity_poly.pdbx_strand_id
1 'polypeptide(L)'
;MDTTSVIEVNNLSKKFKGFELAIDELNIPEGFATALIGENGAGKSTFINILAGIRRDYEGEVKFYDGSLGEKELRESIGYTGTDCYFLPHWTVGDVETVSGILFDSFHDDRYRKLCDDMNITERNKAFSKLSDGMKMKTILSAVFARDTKLLLLDEPASPLDPLMRDKLCGMIREYIDEGNGEKSVLFSTHNIADMENVTDYAVIIEQGRVVEQGFVEDLKEKYVMVKGELGEGHTDVRSIAEQTLHGCTFSQYGFEGLCQADSIERFAEMDIAVETPTLSQICVGVMKKYTVLR
;
A
#
# COMPACT_ATOMS: atom_id res chain seq x y z
N MET A 1 8.86 8.83 18.68
CA MET A 1 8.03 10.02 18.45
C MET A 1 6.60 9.59 18.58
N ASP A 2 5.78 10.25 19.42
CA ASP A 2 4.34 10.00 19.43
C ASP A 2 3.78 10.59 18.13
N THR A 3 3.64 9.74 17.12
CA THR A 3 3.03 10.10 15.82
C THR A 3 1.52 10.03 15.97
N THR A 4 0.83 11.10 15.62
CA THR A 4 -0.65 11.13 15.55
C THR A 4 -1.11 10.14 14.49
N SER A 5 -2.21 9.44 14.75
CA SER A 5 -2.79 8.49 13.78
C SER A 5 -3.85 9.18 12.91
N VAL A 6 -3.76 9.00 11.60
CA VAL A 6 -4.82 9.41 10.66
C VAL A 6 -5.95 8.40 10.63
N ILE A 7 -5.64 7.11 10.84
CA ILE A 7 -6.60 6.01 10.91
C ILE A 7 -6.24 5.13 12.10
N GLU A 8 -7.23 4.85 12.93
CA GLU A 8 -7.16 3.86 14.02
C GLU A 8 -8.20 2.79 13.79
N VAL A 9 -7.79 1.53 13.87
CA VAL A 9 -8.65 0.36 13.68
C VAL A 9 -8.57 -0.52 14.90
N ASN A 10 -9.72 -0.90 15.46
CA ASN A 10 -9.81 -1.77 16.64
C ASN A 10 -10.81 -2.90 16.38
N ASN A 11 -10.34 -4.16 16.50
CA ASN A 11 -11.13 -5.38 16.39
C ASN A 11 -12.01 -5.45 15.14
N LEU A 12 -11.49 -4.96 14.00
CA LEU A 12 -12.23 -5.01 12.74
C LEU A 12 -12.32 -6.43 12.23
N SER A 13 -13.55 -6.89 11.97
CA SER A 13 -13.80 -8.20 11.38
C SER A 13 -14.84 -8.11 10.26
N LYS A 14 -14.54 -8.76 9.13
CA LYS A 14 -15.45 -8.92 8.01
C LYS A 14 -15.36 -10.34 7.44
N LYS A 15 -16.45 -11.09 7.57
CA LYS A 15 -16.53 -12.47 7.08
C LYS A 15 -17.13 -12.58 5.70
N PHE A 16 -16.54 -13.44 4.89
CA PHE A 16 -17.03 -13.90 3.58
C PHE A 16 -17.07 -15.42 3.57
N LYS A 17 -17.62 -16.01 2.53
CA LYS A 17 -17.58 -17.46 2.35
C LYS A 17 -16.14 -17.91 2.03
N GLY A 18 -15.45 -18.48 3.03
CA GLY A 18 -14.09 -18.99 2.88
C GLY A 18 -12.96 -17.98 3.10
N PHE A 19 -13.27 -16.76 3.55
CA PHE A 19 -12.30 -15.73 3.86
C PHE A 19 -12.80 -14.83 5.00
N GLU A 20 -11.91 -14.40 5.87
CA GLU A 20 -12.17 -13.41 6.90
C GLU A 20 -11.06 -12.34 6.90
N LEU A 21 -11.45 -11.08 6.79
CA LEU A 21 -10.58 -9.96 7.13
C LEU A 21 -10.71 -9.73 8.64
N ALA A 22 -9.61 -9.86 9.39
CA ALA A 22 -9.58 -9.65 10.83
C ALA A 22 -8.33 -8.86 11.20
N ILE A 23 -8.54 -7.63 11.67
CA ILE A 23 -7.49 -6.69 12.08
C ILE A 23 -7.77 -6.32 13.54
N ASP A 24 -6.95 -6.86 14.44
CA ASP A 24 -7.14 -6.66 15.88
C ASP A 24 -6.83 -5.22 16.27
N GLU A 25 -5.67 -4.70 15.82
CA GLU A 25 -5.25 -3.32 16.04
C GLU A 25 -4.38 -2.86 14.84
N LEU A 26 -4.66 -1.65 14.34
CA LEU A 26 -3.83 -1.01 13.32
C LEU A 26 -3.91 0.50 13.47
N ASN A 27 -2.73 1.13 13.55
CA ASN A 27 -2.57 2.57 13.60
C ASN A 27 -1.78 3.05 12.38
N ILE A 28 -2.39 3.88 11.54
CA ILE A 28 -1.74 4.46 10.36
C ILE A 28 -1.32 5.88 10.71
N PRO A 29 -0.01 6.20 10.61
CA PRO A 29 0.51 7.51 11.00
C PRO A 29 0.04 8.62 10.06
N GLU A 30 -0.24 9.80 10.62
CA GLU A 30 -0.58 11.01 9.89
C GLU A 30 0.68 11.64 9.29
N GLY A 31 0.56 12.23 8.09
CA GLY A 31 1.64 12.93 7.41
C GLY A 31 2.56 12.05 6.57
N PHE A 32 2.22 10.79 6.36
CA PHE A 32 3.08 9.81 5.68
C PHE A 32 2.38 9.08 4.54
N ALA A 33 3.18 8.52 3.61
CA ALA A 33 2.73 7.56 2.62
C ALA A 33 2.80 6.14 3.21
N THR A 34 1.64 5.54 3.42
CA THR A 34 1.51 4.17 3.93
C THR A 34 1.19 3.19 2.80
N ALA A 35 1.98 2.15 2.66
CA ALA A 35 1.70 1.05 1.74
C ALA A 35 0.98 -0.10 2.45
N LEU A 36 -0.19 -0.50 1.95
CA LEU A 36 -0.89 -1.73 2.33
C LEU A 36 -0.49 -2.84 1.35
N ILE A 37 0.36 -3.74 1.79
CA ILE A 37 1.05 -4.72 0.93
C ILE A 37 0.51 -6.12 1.20
N GLY A 38 0.29 -6.91 0.15
CA GLY A 38 -0.12 -8.30 0.28
C GLY A 38 -0.50 -8.91 -1.06
N GLU A 39 -0.64 -10.22 -1.10
CA GLU A 39 -1.04 -10.95 -2.30
C GLU A 39 -2.48 -10.60 -2.75
N ASN A 40 -2.82 -11.00 -3.98
CA ASN A 40 -4.19 -10.88 -4.45
C ASN A 40 -5.11 -11.78 -3.59
N GLY A 41 -6.20 -11.21 -3.10
CA GLY A 41 -7.12 -11.90 -2.19
C GLY A 41 -6.76 -11.78 -0.70
N ALA A 42 -5.65 -11.12 -0.31
CA ALA A 42 -5.27 -10.90 1.09
C ALA A 42 -6.23 -9.99 1.87
N GLY A 43 -7.15 -9.27 1.19
CA GLY A 43 -8.14 -8.41 1.84
C GLY A 43 -7.92 -6.92 1.69
N LYS A 44 -6.88 -6.47 0.95
CA LYS A 44 -6.51 -5.05 0.76
C LYS A 44 -7.68 -4.19 0.28
N SER A 45 -8.29 -4.54 -0.86
CA SER A 45 -9.44 -3.79 -1.42
C SER A 45 -10.65 -3.81 -0.48
N THR A 46 -10.87 -4.92 0.25
CA THR A 46 -11.93 -4.98 1.26
C THR A 46 -11.68 -3.96 2.37
N PHE A 47 -10.47 -3.89 2.87
CA PHE A 47 -10.08 -2.93 3.90
C PHE A 47 -10.21 -1.48 3.42
N ILE A 48 -9.65 -1.15 2.26
CA ILE A 48 -9.77 0.20 1.67
C ILE A 48 -11.25 0.58 1.45
N ASN A 49 -12.10 -0.35 0.98
CA ASN A 49 -13.53 -0.11 0.80
C ASN A 49 -14.27 0.13 2.13
N ILE A 50 -13.84 -0.48 3.21
CA ILE A 50 -14.35 -0.18 4.56
C ILE A 50 -13.94 1.24 4.96
N LEU A 51 -12.68 1.60 4.81
CA LEU A 51 -12.16 2.94 5.11
C LEU A 51 -12.85 4.03 4.27
N ALA A 52 -13.10 3.76 3.00
CA ALA A 52 -13.82 4.67 2.11
C ALA A 52 -15.33 4.76 2.41
N GLY A 53 -15.86 4.00 3.38
CA GLY A 53 -17.27 3.99 3.75
C GLY A 53 -18.19 3.33 2.71
N ILE A 54 -17.62 2.68 1.69
CA ILE A 54 -18.34 1.92 0.65
C ILE A 54 -18.91 0.64 1.24
N ARG A 55 -18.11 -0.02 2.09
CA ARG A 55 -18.54 -1.22 2.82
C ARG A 55 -18.77 -0.89 4.29
N ARG A 56 -20.00 -1.10 4.76
CA ARG A 56 -20.41 -0.79 6.13
C ARG A 56 -20.80 -2.01 6.96
N ASP A 57 -20.83 -3.20 6.35
CA ASP A 57 -21.22 -4.46 6.95
C ASP A 57 -19.99 -5.19 7.54
N TYR A 58 -19.40 -4.62 8.57
CA TYR A 58 -18.27 -5.16 9.34
C TYR A 58 -18.49 -4.97 10.85
N GLU A 59 -17.74 -5.68 11.66
CA GLU A 59 -17.69 -5.55 13.13
C GLU A 59 -16.41 -4.81 13.52
N GLY A 60 -16.38 -4.21 14.71
CA GLY A 60 -15.24 -3.44 15.21
C GLY A 60 -15.37 -1.94 14.97
N GLU A 61 -14.29 -1.21 15.17
CA GLU A 61 -14.26 0.26 15.13
C GLU A 61 -13.17 0.77 14.18
N VAL A 62 -13.50 1.80 13.39
CA VAL A 62 -12.57 2.58 12.57
C VAL A 62 -12.75 4.05 12.92
N LYS A 63 -11.67 4.70 13.33
CA LYS A 63 -11.62 6.14 13.61
C LYS A 63 -10.70 6.84 12.65
N PHE A 64 -11.07 8.05 12.25
CA PHE A 64 -10.26 8.98 11.47
C PHE A 64 -10.01 10.24 12.30
N TYR A 65 -8.76 10.72 12.33
CA TYR A 65 -8.41 11.98 13.01
C TYR A 65 -8.97 12.03 14.44
N ASP A 66 -8.70 11.00 15.26
CA ASP A 66 -9.20 10.86 16.65
C ASP A 66 -10.74 10.88 16.82
N GLY A 67 -11.49 10.82 15.71
CA GLY A 67 -12.95 10.90 15.70
C GLY A 67 -13.50 12.32 15.77
N SER A 68 -12.68 13.35 15.56
CA SER A 68 -13.07 14.76 15.68
C SER A 68 -13.92 15.28 14.52
N LEU A 69 -13.84 14.64 13.34
CA LEU A 69 -14.52 15.11 12.12
C LEU A 69 -15.97 14.60 12.02
N GLY A 70 -16.89 15.51 11.62
CA GLY A 70 -18.24 15.12 11.25
C GLY A 70 -18.30 14.35 9.93
N GLU A 71 -19.40 13.59 9.68
CA GLU A 71 -19.52 12.71 8.48
C GLU A 71 -19.34 13.48 7.15
N LYS A 72 -19.87 14.68 7.04
CA LYS A 72 -19.72 15.51 5.83
C LYS A 72 -18.28 15.96 5.65
N GLU A 73 -17.66 16.47 6.70
CA GLU A 73 -16.28 16.94 6.70
C GLU A 73 -15.30 15.79 6.40
N LEU A 74 -15.53 14.62 6.98
CA LEU A 74 -14.75 13.43 6.69
C LEU A 74 -14.82 13.03 5.20
N ARG A 75 -16.00 13.08 4.58
CA ARG A 75 -16.16 12.80 3.14
C ARG A 75 -15.44 13.80 2.24
N GLU A 76 -15.44 15.07 2.62
CA GLU A 76 -14.68 16.11 1.89
C GLU A 76 -13.17 15.92 2.08
N SER A 77 -12.72 15.46 3.24
CA SER A 77 -11.30 15.26 3.54
C SER A 77 -10.69 14.01 2.93
N ILE A 78 -11.51 13.04 2.47
CA ILE A 78 -11.02 11.78 1.88
C ILE A 78 -11.13 11.79 0.37
N GLY A 79 -10.02 11.54 -0.33
CA GLY A 79 -9.95 11.17 -1.73
C GLY A 79 -9.85 9.65 -1.89
N TYR A 80 -10.62 9.05 -2.79
CA TYR A 80 -10.64 7.60 -2.96
C TYR A 80 -10.53 7.19 -4.43
N THR A 81 -9.70 6.16 -4.67
CA THR A 81 -9.69 5.42 -5.94
C THR A 81 -9.90 3.94 -5.65
N GLY A 82 -10.79 3.29 -6.39
CA GLY A 82 -11.03 1.85 -6.29
C GLY A 82 -10.60 1.11 -7.56
N THR A 83 -10.57 -0.22 -7.46
CA THR A 83 -10.31 -1.10 -8.59
C THR A 83 -11.45 -1.09 -9.61
N ASP A 84 -12.68 -0.80 -9.16
CA ASP A 84 -13.84 -0.62 -10.01
C ASP A 84 -14.02 0.86 -10.38
N CYS A 85 -14.30 1.12 -11.64
CA CYS A 85 -14.58 2.46 -12.09
C CYS A 85 -15.99 2.90 -11.69
N TYR A 86 -16.08 3.96 -10.88
CA TYR A 86 -17.35 4.55 -10.44
C TYR A 86 -17.92 5.60 -11.38
N PHE A 87 -17.20 5.95 -12.45
CA PHE A 87 -17.71 6.88 -13.47
C PHE A 87 -18.66 6.16 -14.43
N LEU A 88 -19.70 6.88 -14.85
CA LEU A 88 -20.66 6.26 -15.78
C LEU A 88 -19.98 5.95 -17.12
N PRO A 89 -20.30 4.79 -17.74
CA PRO A 89 -19.62 4.30 -18.95
C PRO A 89 -19.62 5.26 -20.13
N HIS A 90 -20.61 6.16 -20.20
CA HIS A 90 -20.77 7.14 -21.28
C HIS A 90 -20.14 8.50 -20.96
N TRP A 91 -19.70 8.75 -19.72
CA TRP A 91 -19.01 9.99 -19.36
C TRP A 91 -17.69 10.12 -20.10
N THR A 92 -17.35 11.35 -20.43
CA THR A 92 -16.04 11.74 -20.94
C THR A 92 -15.14 12.25 -19.79
N VAL A 93 -13.88 12.49 -20.08
CA VAL A 93 -12.95 13.14 -19.12
C VAL A 93 -13.45 14.54 -18.73
N GLY A 94 -14.10 15.27 -19.67
CA GLY A 94 -14.73 16.57 -19.39
C GLY A 94 -15.99 16.45 -18.51
N ASP A 95 -16.77 15.36 -18.64
CA ASP A 95 -17.91 15.12 -17.76
C ASP A 95 -17.44 14.81 -16.33
N VAL A 96 -16.32 14.10 -16.16
CA VAL A 96 -15.70 13.85 -14.85
C VAL A 96 -15.34 15.17 -14.16
N GLU A 97 -14.74 16.12 -14.88
CA GLU A 97 -14.45 17.46 -14.39
C GLU A 97 -15.72 18.18 -13.89
N THR A 98 -16.72 18.25 -14.77
CA THR A 98 -17.99 18.94 -14.48
C THR A 98 -18.70 18.35 -13.26
N VAL A 99 -18.80 17.02 -13.20
CA VAL A 99 -19.50 16.33 -12.10
C VAL A 99 -18.71 16.42 -10.79
N SER A 100 -17.38 16.29 -10.84
CA SER A 100 -16.55 16.44 -9.65
C SER A 100 -16.66 17.84 -9.05
N GLY A 101 -16.70 18.90 -9.87
CA GLY A 101 -16.93 20.28 -9.42
C GLY A 101 -18.32 20.51 -8.83
N ILE A 102 -19.33 19.72 -9.23
CA ILE A 102 -20.67 19.79 -8.63
C ILE A 102 -20.72 19.02 -7.29
N LEU A 103 -20.02 17.89 -7.18
CA LEU A 103 -20.10 17.00 -6.04
C LEU A 103 -19.22 17.41 -4.86
N PHE A 104 -18.09 18.07 -5.13
CA PHE A 104 -17.08 18.39 -4.12
C PHE A 104 -16.75 19.88 -4.13
N ASP A 105 -17.04 20.55 -3.02
CA ASP A 105 -16.70 21.97 -2.82
C ASP A 105 -15.17 22.21 -2.88
N SER A 106 -14.38 21.17 -2.57
CA SER A 106 -12.91 21.15 -2.57
C SER A 106 -12.27 20.85 -3.92
N PHE A 107 -13.03 20.71 -5.01
CA PHE A 107 -12.50 20.39 -6.33
C PHE A 107 -12.05 21.65 -7.09
N HIS A 108 -10.88 21.55 -7.74
CA HIS A 108 -10.26 22.64 -8.51
C HIS A 108 -10.13 22.28 -9.99
N ASP A 109 -10.97 22.88 -10.84
CA ASP A 109 -10.99 22.63 -12.30
C ASP A 109 -9.63 22.84 -12.96
N ASP A 110 -8.94 23.94 -12.64
CA ASP A 110 -7.63 24.25 -13.23
C ASP A 110 -6.57 23.24 -12.84
N ARG A 111 -6.59 22.76 -11.58
CA ARG A 111 -5.70 21.69 -11.10
C ARG A 111 -6.00 20.37 -11.82
N TYR A 112 -7.28 20.04 -12.01
CA TYR A 112 -7.68 18.86 -12.77
C TYR A 112 -7.19 18.88 -14.22
N ARG A 113 -7.39 20.02 -14.92
CA ARG A 113 -6.93 20.19 -16.30
C ARG A 113 -5.42 20.04 -16.42
N LYS A 114 -4.67 20.67 -15.51
CA LYS A 114 -3.23 20.55 -15.44
C LYS A 114 -2.80 19.09 -15.22
N LEU A 115 -3.41 18.39 -14.27
CA LEU A 115 -3.13 16.98 -13.99
C LEU A 115 -3.44 16.08 -15.20
N CYS A 116 -4.52 16.36 -15.93
CA CYS A 116 -4.83 15.65 -17.18
C CYS A 116 -3.76 15.86 -18.25
N ASP A 117 -3.23 17.08 -18.41
CA ASP A 117 -2.12 17.37 -19.33
C ASP A 117 -0.86 16.63 -18.88
N ASP A 118 -0.53 16.74 -17.62
CA ASP A 118 0.61 16.11 -16.99
C ASP A 118 0.59 14.58 -17.09
N MET A 119 -0.58 13.96 -17.00
CA MET A 119 -0.79 12.51 -17.17
C MET A 119 -0.93 12.08 -18.63
N ASN A 120 -0.73 13.00 -19.59
CA ASN A 120 -0.90 12.74 -21.02
C ASN A 120 -2.29 12.17 -21.38
N ILE A 121 -3.36 12.73 -20.79
CA ILE A 121 -4.73 12.36 -21.13
C ILE A 121 -5.15 13.15 -22.38
N THR A 122 -4.97 12.56 -23.55
CA THR A 122 -5.22 13.22 -24.86
C THR A 122 -6.65 13.03 -25.35
N GLU A 123 -7.34 11.95 -24.95
CA GLU A 123 -8.66 11.57 -25.48
C GLU A 123 -9.80 12.09 -24.59
N ARG A 124 -9.84 13.40 -24.35
CA ARG A 124 -10.77 14.03 -23.37
C ARG A 124 -12.25 13.92 -23.70
N ASN A 125 -12.59 13.73 -24.99
CA ASN A 125 -13.99 13.61 -25.46
C ASN A 125 -14.41 12.14 -25.67
N LYS A 126 -13.54 11.18 -25.36
CA LYS A 126 -13.86 9.76 -25.50
C LYS A 126 -14.63 9.27 -24.28
N ALA A 127 -15.64 8.44 -24.53
CA ALA A 127 -16.43 7.84 -23.45
C ALA A 127 -15.54 6.96 -22.56
N PHE A 128 -15.74 7.02 -21.27
CA PHE A 128 -14.94 6.33 -20.24
C PHE A 128 -14.83 4.83 -20.48
N SER A 129 -15.93 4.19 -20.92
CA SER A 129 -15.95 2.77 -21.30
C SER A 129 -15.03 2.40 -22.47
N LYS A 130 -14.60 3.39 -23.27
CA LYS A 130 -13.71 3.19 -24.43
C LYS A 130 -12.26 3.55 -24.14
N LEU A 131 -11.94 4.06 -22.94
CA LEU A 131 -10.59 4.32 -22.48
C LEU A 131 -9.90 3.00 -22.10
N SER A 132 -8.58 2.93 -22.28
CA SER A 132 -7.79 1.84 -21.69
C SER A 132 -7.80 1.94 -20.16
N ASP A 133 -7.51 0.83 -19.46
CA ASP A 133 -7.51 0.84 -18.00
C ASP A 133 -6.47 1.82 -17.42
N GLY A 134 -5.31 1.97 -18.08
CA GLY A 134 -4.34 2.99 -17.73
C GLY A 134 -4.89 4.43 -17.91
N MET A 135 -5.63 4.70 -18.99
CA MET A 135 -6.26 6.02 -19.20
C MET A 135 -7.38 6.28 -18.20
N LYS A 136 -8.17 5.27 -17.84
CA LYS A 136 -9.19 5.37 -16.79
C LYS A 136 -8.54 5.72 -15.45
N MET A 137 -7.48 5.00 -15.05
CA MET A 137 -6.77 5.25 -13.80
C MET A 137 -6.16 6.66 -13.77
N LYS A 138 -5.52 7.11 -14.84
CA LYS A 138 -5.00 8.47 -14.96
C LYS A 138 -6.10 9.52 -14.73
N THR A 139 -7.28 9.33 -15.32
CA THR A 139 -8.43 10.24 -15.15
C THR A 139 -8.94 10.25 -13.71
N ILE A 140 -9.05 9.07 -13.08
CA ILE A 140 -9.49 8.95 -11.68
C ILE A 140 -8.47 9.64 -10.75
N LEU A 141 -7.18 9.35 -10.91
CA LEU A 141 -6.11 9.98 -10.13
C LEU A 141 -6.13 11.49 -10.30
N SER A 142 -6.26 12.00 -11.54
CA SER A 142 -6.35 13.44 -11.79
C SER A 142 -7.53 14.08 -11.05
N ALA A 143 -8.70 13.41 -11.00
CA ALA A 143 -9.87 13.92 -10.29
C ALA A 143 -9.67 13.92 -8.77
N VAL A 144 -9.04 12.89 -8.23
CA VAL A 144 -8.81 12.77 -6.77
C VAL A 144 -7.75 13.77 -6.30
N PHE A 145 -6.62 13.89 -7.02
CA PHE A 145 -5.56 14.85 -6.70
C PHE A 145 -5.95 16.31 -6.98
N ALA A 146 -7.02 16.56 -7.74
CA ALA A 146 -7.55 17.91 -7.96
C ALA A 146 -8.38 18.44 -6.79
N ARG A 147 -8.60 17.66 -5.74
CA ARG A 147 -9.34 18.04 -4.54
C ARG A 147 -8.40 18.43 -3.40
N ASP A 148 -8.86 19.32 -2.54
CA ASP A 148 -8.20 19.61 -1.26
C ASP A 148 -8.62 18.59 -0.21
N THR A 149 -7.96 17.44 -0.25
CA THR A 149 -8.17 16.35 0.71
C THR A 149 -7.05 16.29 1.74
N LYS A 150 -7.30 15.64 2.88
CA LYS A 150 -6.29 15.36 3.91
C LYS A 150 -5.80 13.90 3.86
N LEU A 151 -6.62 13.00 3.33
CA LEU A 151 -6.30 11.58 3.22
C LEU A 151 -6.63 11.06 1.81
N LEU A 152 -5.69 10.41 1.16
CA LEU A 152 -5.92 9.65 -0.05
C LEU A 152 -5.95 8.15 0.25
N LEU A 153 -7.00 7.48 -0.19
CA LEU A 153 -7.17 6.01 -0.16
C LEU A 153 -7.09 5.51 -1.60
N LEU A 154 -5.98 4.88 -1.98
CA LEU A 154 -5.70 4.49 -3.35
C LEU A 154 -5.60 2.96 -3.46
N ASP A 155 -6.57 2.31 -4.11
CA ASP A 155 -6.57 0.85 -4.29
C ASP A 155 -5.89 0.47 -5.62
N GLU A 156 -4.72 -0.18 -5.52
CA GLU A 156 -3.88 -0.63 -6.65
C GLU A 156 -3.61 0.47 -7.71
N PRO A 157 -3.25 1.71 -7.33
CA PRO A 157 -3.20 2.84 -8.26
C PRO A 157 -2.13 2.71 -9.34
N ALA A 158 -1.05 2.00 -9.07
CA ALA A 158 0.06 1.79 -9.99
C ALA A 158 -0.16 0.62 -10.97
N SER A 159 -1.05 -0.33 -10.65
CA SER A 159 -1.21 -1.58 -11.39
C SER A 159 -1.49 -1.39 -12.88
N PRO A 160 -2.42 -0.53 -13.34
CA PRO A 160 -2.71 -0.34 -14.76
C PRO A 160 -1.79 0.67 -15.46
N LEU A 161 -0.80 1.24 -14.76
CA LEU A 161 0.09 2.27 -15.29
C LEU A 161 1.39 1.67 -15.86
N ASP A 162 1.91 2.30 -16.91
CA ASP A 162 3.24 2.02 -17.41
C ASP A 162 4.34 2.55 -16.46
N PRO A 163 5.61 2.09 -16.57
CA PRO A 163 6.66 2.45 -15.62
C PRO A 163 6.89 3.97 -15.47
N LEU A 164 6.79 4.73 -16.55
CA LEU A 164 6.96 6.19 -16.49
C LEU A 164 5.84 6.87 -15.71
N MET A 165 4.60 6.38 -15.89
CA MET A 165 3.45 6.90 -15.16
C MET A 165 3.42 6.46 -13.69
N ARG A 166 4.01 5.31 -13.35
CA ARG A 166 4.23 4.91 -11.95
C ARG A 166 5.18 5.85 -11.23
N ASP A 167 6.31 6.15 -11.86
CA ASP A 167 7.27 7.13 -11.32
C ASP A 167 6.62 8.50 -11.11
N LYS A 168 5.81 8.94 -12.07
CA LYS A 168 5.04 10.18 -11.95
C LYS A 168 4.03 10.14 -10.81
N LEU A 169 3.32 9.03 -10.61
CA LEU A 169 2.41 8.83 -9.48
C LEU A 169 3.16 8.95 -8.15
N CYS A 170 4.35 8.34 -8.05
CA CYS A 170 5.21 8.49 -6.86
C CYS A 170 5.57 9.97 -6.61
N GLY A 171 5.92 10.72 -7.64
CA GLY A 171 6.16 12.17 -7.56
C GLY A 171 4.94 12.93 -7.05
N MET A 172 3.74 12.65 -7.60
CA MET A 172 2.49 13.29 -7.18
C MET A 172 2.14 12.98 -5.71
N ILE A 173 2.38 11.77 -5.23
CA ILE A 173 2.17 11.40 -3.82
C ILE A 173 3.11 12.19 -2.91
N ARG A 174 4.40 12.32 -3.28
CA ARG A 174 5.36 13.12 -2.51
C ARG A 174 4.95 14.58 -2.45
N GLU A 175 4.66 15.20 -3.60
CA GLU A 175 4.18 16.57 -3.66
C GLU A 175 2.94 16.79 -2.79
N TYR A 176 1.98 15.86 -2.82
CA TYR A 176 0.77 15.94 -2.02
C TYR A 176 1.06 15.92 -0.51
N ILE A 177 1.98 15.06 -0.05
CA ILE A 177 2.37 14.99 1.36
C ILE A 177 3.15 16.23 1.77
N ASP A 178 4.11 16.66 0.95
CA ASP A 178 4.96 17.84 1.23
C ASP A 178 4.12 19.13 1.32
N GLU A 179 3.10 19.29 0.45
CA GLU A 179 2.15 20.40 0.52
C GLU A 179 1.36 20.41 1.84
N GLY A 180 1.17 19.26 2.47
CA GLY A 180 0.39 19.10 3.69
C GLY A 180 1.08 19.52 4.98
N ASN A 181 2.39 19.74 4.96
CA ASN A 181 3.18 20.08 6.16
C ASN A 181 2.89 19.15 7.35
N GLY A 182 2.69 17.85 7.08
CA GLY A 182 2.39 16.82 8.07
C GLY A 182 0.90 16.54 8.31
N GLU A 183 -0.03 17.25 7.66
CA GLU A 183 -1.48 17.02 7.81
C GLU A 183 -2.09 16.19 6.67
N LYS A 184 -1.34 15.94 5.58
CA LYS A 184 -1.81 15.13 4.45
C LYS A 184 -1.19 13.73 4.49
N SER A 185 -2.01 12.71 4.30
CA SER A 185 -1.58 11.31 4.34
C SER A 185 -2.08 10.55 3.11
N VAL A 186 -1.35 9.51 2.74
CA VAL A 186 -1.75 8.60 1.65
C VAL A 186 -1.70 7.17 2.16
N LEU A 187 -2.78 6.42 1.99
CA LEU A 187 -2.80 4.96 2.11
C LEU A 187 -3.04 4.38 0.73
N PHE A 188 -2.10 3.62 0.21
CA PHE A 188 -2.27 2.93 -1.06
C PHE A 188 -2.05 1.42 -0.92
N SER A 189 -2.86 0.64 -1.64
CA SER A 189 -2.64 -0.80 -1.72
C SER A 189 -1.75 -1.17 -2.89
N THR A 190 -0.96 -2.24 -2.72
CA THR A 190 -0.19 -2.83 -3.81
C THR A 190 0.08 -4.32 -3.56
N HIS A 191 0.15 -5.11 -4.62
CA HIS A 191 0.71 -6.46 -4.59
C HIS A 191 2.17 -6.50 -5.09
N ASN A 192 2.69 -5.37 -5.62
CA ASN A 192 4.06 -5.21 -6.08
C ASN A 192 4.67 -3.92 -5.50
N ILE A 193 5.26 -4.02 -4.31
CA ILE A 193 5.82 -2.86 -3.61
C ILE A 193 7.01 -2.24 -4.34
N ALA A 194 7.75 -3.01 -5.15
CA ALA A 194 8.93 -2.51 -5.86
C ALA A 194 8.63 -1.29 -6.74
N ASP A 195 7.40 -1.18 -7.26
CA ASP A 195 6.97 -0.05 -8.09
C ASP A 195 6.77 1.26 -7.29
N MET A 196 6.59 1.16 -5.95
CA MET A 196 6.25 2.29 -5.08
C MET A 196 7.10 2.35 -3.80
N GLU A 197 8.16 1.54 -3.72
CA GLU A 197 9.05 1.51 -2.54
C GLU A 197 9.64 2.89 -2.24
N ASN A 198 10.02 3.63 -3.27
CA ASN A 198 10.63 4.95 -3.14
C ASN A 198 9.73 6.01 -2.48
N VAL A 199 8.42 5.84 -2.49
CA VAL A 199 7.47 6.80 -1.91
C VAL A 199 6.87 6.30 -0.61
N THR A 200 7.23 5.09 -0.18
CA THR A 200 6.67 4.46 1.02
C THR A 200 7.46 4.83 2.26
N ASP A 201 6.78 5.44 3.24
CA ASP A 201 7.35 5.77 4.55
C ASP A 201 6.99 4.71 5.59
N TYR A 202 5.74 4.22 5.56
CA TYR A 202 5.19 3.24 6.48
C TYR A 202 4.61 2.05 5.71
N ALA A 203 4.84 0.85 6.19
CA ALA A 203 4.34 -0.37 5.55
C ALA A 203 3.42 -1.16 6.48
N VAL A 204 2.32 -1.66 5.93
CA VAL A 204 1.41 -2.62 6.55
C VAL A 204 1.34 -3.84 5.65
N ILE A 205 1.85 -4.97 6.12
CA ILE A 205 1.83 -6.23 5.38
C ILE A 205 0.64 -7.05 5.83
N ILE A 206 -0.25 -7.36 4.88
CA ILE A 206 -1.45 -8.15 5.14
C ILE A 206 -1.36 -9.49 4.41
N GLU A 207 -1.60 -10.56 5.15
CA GLU A 207 -1.64 -11.92 4.61
C GLU A 207 -2.89 -12.63 5.13
N GLN A 208 -3.68 -13.19 4.19
CA GLN A 208 -4.91 -13.94 4.48
C GLN A 208 -5.87 -13.23 5.46
N GLY A 209 -6.04 -11.92 5.27
CA GLY A 209 -6.95 -11.10 6.05
C GLY A 209 -6.42 -10.64 7.40
N ARG A 210 -5.13 -10.85 7.71
CA ARG A 210 -4.52 -10.42 8.97
C ARG A 210 -3.30 -9.55 8.72
N VAL A 211 -3.11 -8.54 9.55
CA VAL A 211 -1.86 -7.77 9.58
C VAL A 211 -0.78 -8.66 10.19
N VAL A 212 0.29 -8.92 9.44
CA VAL A 212 1.38 -9.81 9.85
C VAL A 212 2.67 -9.06 10.18
N GLU A 213 2.80 -7.83 9.69
CA GLU A 213 3.89 -6.91 10.02
C GLU A 213 3.47 -5.48 9.71
N GLN A 214 3.96 -4.52 10.50
CA GLN A 214 3.77 -3.09 10.25
C GLN A 214 4.89 -2.27 10.88
N GLY A 215 5.21 -1.12 10.29
CA GLY A 215 6.23 -0.22 10.82
C GLY A 215 6.73 0.79 9.80
N PHE A 216 7.48 1.78 10.26
CA PHE A 216 8.23 2.64 9.37
C PHE A 216 9.26 1.81 8.59
N VAL A 217 9.46 2.16 7.33
CA VAL A 217 10.35 1.39 6.44
C VAL A 217 11.76 1.31 6.97
N GLU A 218 12.27 2.39 7.56
CA GLU A 218 13.61 2.39 8.15
C GLU A 218 13.70 1.47 9.37
N ASP A 219 12.68 1.46 10.27
CA ASP A 219 12.64 0.55 11.42
C ASP A 219 12.56 -0.91 10.96
N LEU A 220 11.80 -1.20 9.89
CA LEU A 220 11.74 -2.53 9.31
C LEU A 220 13.08 -2.96 8.70
N LYS A 221 13.82 -2.05 8.05
CA LYS A 221 15.16 -2.32 7.54
C LYS A 221 16.20 -2.54 8.65
N GLU A 222 16.00 -1.96 9.84
CA GLU A 222 16.82 -2.23 11.02
C GLU A 222 16.44 -3.55 11.69
N LYS A 223 15.14 -3.88 11.70
CA LYS A 223 14.61 -5.13 12.29
C LYS A 223 15.02 -6.39 11.53
N TYR A 224 15.22 -6.29 10.22
CA TYR A 224 15.51 -7.42 9.33
C TYR A 224 16.84 -7.24 8.60
N VAL A 225 17.47 -8.39 8.30
CA VAL A 225 18.68 -8.48 7.46
C VAL A 225 18.53 -9.60 6.43
N MET A 226 19.12 -9.43 5.25
CA MET A 226 19.29 -10.51 4.28
C MET A 226 20.56 -11.28 4.61
N VAL A 227 20.42 -12.57 4.82
CA VAL A 227 21.53 -13.48 5.07
C VAL A 227 21.77 -14.33 3.83
N LYS A 228 23.03 -14.39 3.38
CA LYS A 228 23.51 -15.26 2.30
C LYS A 228 24.68 -16.07 2.83
N GLY A 229 24.70 -17.38 2.57
CA GLY A 229 25.79 -18.24 3.01
C GLY A 229 26.06 -19.36 2.02
N GLU A 230 27.29 -19.94 2.06
CA GLU A 230 27.65 -21.06 1.23
C GLU A 230 27.24 -22.40 1.89
N LEU A 231 26.85 -23.37 1.06
CA LEU A 231 26.64 -24.75 1.49
C LEU A 231 27.94 -25.51 1.25
N GLY A 232 28.79 -25.61 2.29
CA GLY A 232 29.99 -26.44 2.24
C GLY A 232 29.65 -27.94 2.20
N GLU A 233 30.58 -28.77 1.70
CA GLU A 233 30.45 -30.24 1.70
C GLU A 233 30.39 -30.75 3.15
N GLY A 234 29.29 -31.44 3.53
CA GLY A 234 29.10 -32.09 4.84
C GLY A 234 28.31 -31.29 5.88
N HIS A 235 27.82 -30.11 5.60
CA HIS A 235 27.08 -29.25 6.56
C HIS A 235 25.57 -29.46 6.53
N THR A 236 25.08 -30.62 6.95
CA THR A 236 23.64 -30.87 7.18
C THR A 236 23.07 -29.94 8.22
N ASP A 237 23.87 -29.50 9.18
CA ASP A 237 23.47 -28.56 10.24
C ASP A 237 23.21 -27.15 9.72
N VAL A 238 24.00 -26.63 8.76
CA VAL A 238 23.84 -25.32 8.15
C VAL A 238 22.48 -25.17 7.48
N ARG A 239 22.10 -26.20 6.71
CA ARG A 239 20.80 -26.21 6.03
C ARG A 239 19.63 -26.18 7.02
N SER A 240 19.71 -27.00 8.07
CA SER A 240 18.67 -27.04 9.11
C SER A 240 18.56 -25.73 9.85
N ILE A 241 19.67 -25.07 10.19
CA ILE A 241 19.68 -23.77 10.85
C ILE A 241 19.09 -22.71 9.94
N ALA A 242 19.46 -22.69 8.65
CA ALA A 242 18.91 -21.75 7.68
C ALA A 242 17.40 -21.92 7.51
N GLU A 243 16.90 -23.15 7.34
CA GLU A 243 15.47 -23.45 7.22
C GLU A 243 14.66 -23.04 8.47
N GLN A 244 15.22 -23.17 9.66
CA GLN A 244 14.55 -22.81 10.91
C GLN A 244 14.60 -21.33 11.26
N THR A 245 15.62 -20.62 10.77
CA THR A 245 15.88 -19.22 11.17
C THR A 245 15.46 -18.23 10.12
N LEU A 246 15.63 -18.56 8.82
CA LEU A 246 15.37 -17.63 7.74
C LEU A 246 13.92 -17.70 7.27
N HIS A 247 13.33 -16.53 7.08
CA HIS A 247 12.04 -16.39 6.44
C HIS A 247 12.21 -16.45 4.93
N GLY A 248 11.44 -17.32 4.27
CA GLY A 248 11.51 -17.47 2.82
C GLY A 248 12.85 -17.95 2.30
N CYS A 249 13.53 -18.81 3.10
CA CYS A 249 14.83 -19.37 2.75
C CYS A 249 14.77 -20.07 1.38
N THR A 250 15.74 -19.77 0.53
CA THR A 250 15.94 -20.39 -0.76
C THR A 250 17.32 -21.04 -0.83
N PHE A 251 17.40 -22.20 -1.46
CA PHE A 251 18.65 -22.94 -1.62
C PHE A 251 19.01 -23.05 -3.10
N SER A 252 20.29 -22.87 -3.42
CA SER A 252 20.88 -23.08 -4.72
C SER A 252 22.03 -24.08 -4.62
N GLN A 253 22.65 -24.41 -5.75
CA GLN A 253 23.87 -25.22 -5.74
C GLN A 253 25.07 -24.49 -5.11
N TYR A 254 25.02 -23.19 -4.94
CA TYR A 254 26.11 -22.37 -4.41
C TYR A 254 25.91 -21.96 -2.96
N GLY A 255 24.68 -22.05 -2.43
CA GLY A 255 24.42 -21.60 -1.07
C GLY A 255 22.95 -21.41 -0.77
N PHE A 256 22.68 -20.61 0.24
CA PHE A 256 21.35 -20.26 0.68
C PHE A 256 21.21 -18.74 0.87
N GLU A 257 20.01 -18.26 0.76
CA GLU A 257 19.64 -16.89 1.10
C GLU A 257 18.25 -16.82 1.73
N GLY A 258 18.03 -15.83 2.59
CA GLY A 258 16.72 -15.57 3.17
C GLY A 258 16.74 -14.39 4.13
N LEU A 259 15.55 -13.94 4.51
CA LEU A 259 15.35 -12.85 5.45
C LEU A 259 15.49 -13.35 6.88
N CYS A 260 16.28 -12.67 7.71
CA CYS A 260 16.47 -12.96 9.12
C CYS A 260 16.05 -11.78 9.99
N GLN A 261 15.49 -12.03 11.17
CA GLN A 261 15.43 -10.98 12.19
C GLN A 261 16.85 -10.69 12.68
N ALA A 262 17.20 -9.41 12.81
CA ALA A 262 18.54 -8.96 13.19
C ALA A 262 19.03 -9.63 14.50
N ASP A 263 18.12 -9.77 15.49
CA ASP A 263 18.42 -10.42 16.78
C ASP A 263 18.75 -11.92 16.68
N SER A 264 18.37 -12.56 15.55
CA SER A 264 18.56 -14.00 15.33
C SER A 264 19.85 -14.31 14.57
N ILE A 265 20.62 -13.30 14.17
CA ILE A 265 21.84 -13.46 13.36
C ILE A 265 22.93 -14.25 14.08
N GLU A 266 22.96 -14.21 15.42
CA GLU A 266 23.91 -14.95 16.25
C GLU A 266 23.89 -16.46 15.99
N ARG A 267 22.79 -17.01 15.49
CA ARG A 267 22.68 -18.44 15.11
C ARG A 267 23.61 -18.83 13.97
N PHE A 268 24.12 -17.86 13.24
CA PHE A 268 25.05 -18.03 12.12
C PHE A 268 26.50 -17.64 12.47
N ALA A 269 26.83 -17.39 13.78
CA ALA A 269 28.12 -16.87 14.20
C ALA A 269 29.33 -17.71 13.80
N GLU A 270 29.13 -19.03 13.63
CA GLU A 270 30.21 -19.96 13.22
C GLU A 270 30.23 -20.25 11.72
N MET A 271 29.42 -19.53 10.93
CA MET A 271 29.25 -19.74 9.49
C MET A 271 29.83 -18.57 8.70
N ASP A 272 30.36 -18.88 7.53
CA ASP A 272 30.72 -17.81 6.57
C ASP A 272 29.48 -17.32 5.86
N ILE A 273 28.99 -16.17 6.31
CA ILE A 273 27.78 -15.55 5.81
C ILE A 273 28.04 -14.08 5.42
N ALA A 274 27.36 -13.64 4.37
CA ALA A 274 27.21 -12.23 4.05
C ALA A 274 25.88 -11.72 4.60
N VAL A 275 25.90 -10.52 5.17
CA VAL A 275 24.73 -9.84 5.72
C VAL A 275 24.54 -8.54 4.98
N GLU A 276 23.34 -8.33 4.44
CA GLU A 276 22.99 -7.14 3.65
C GLU A 276 21.72 -6.48 4.22
N THR A 277 21.61 -5.16 4.09
CA THR A 277 20.36 -4.46 4.40
C THR A 277 19.30 -4.81 3.35
N PRO A 278 18.13 -5.31 3.75
CA PRO A 278 17.08 -5.69 2.81
C PRO A 278 16.38 -4.47 2.19
N THR A 279 15.88 -4.64 0.98
CA THR A 279 14.86 -3.75 0.42
C THR A 279 13.50 -4.03 1.10
N LEU A 280 12.58 -3.07 1.04
CA LEU A 280 11.21 -3.30 1.54
C LEU A 280 10.54 -4.48 0.80
N SER A 281 10.79 -4.62 -0.49
CA SER A 281 10.30 -5.75 -1.29
C SER A 281 10.79 -7.11 -0.74
N GLN A 282 12.07 -7.22 -0.35
CA GLN A 282 12.63 -8.44 0.25
C GLN A 282 12.03 -8.73 1.61
N ILE A 283 11.81 -7.70 2.44
CA ILE A 283 11.13 -7.83 3.74
C ILE A 283 9.71 -8.37 3.53
N CYS A 284 8.93 -7.76 2.64
CA CYS A 284 7.56 -8.20 2.35
C CYS A 284 7.50 -9.66 1.91
N VAL A 285 8.33 -10.05 0.95
CA VAL A 285 8.38 -11.44 0.44
C VAL A 285 8.79 -12.42 1.55
N GLY A 286 9.80 -12.09 2.35
CA GLY A 286 10.27 -12.95 3.44
C GLY A 286 9.19 -13.11 4.52
N VAL A 287 8.56 -12.02 4.95
CA VAL A 287 7.48 -12.05 5.95
C VAL A 287 6.28 -12.85 5.45
N MET A 288 5.78 -12.58 4.24
CA MET A 288 4.64 -13.32 3.68
C MET A 288 4.93 -14.82 3.56
N LYS A 289 6.10 -15.23 3.08
CA LYS A 289 6.50 -16.64 2.98
C LYS A 289 6.53 -17.36 4.33
N LYS A 290 6.95 -16.68 5.40
CA LYS A 290 6.89 -17.25 6.76
C LYS A 290 5.48 -17.67 7.15
N TYR A 291 4.48 -16.83 6.86
CA TYR A 291 3.09 -17.11 7.20
C TYR A 291 2.42 -18.15 6.28
N THR A 292 2.89 -18.28 5.03
CA THR A 292 2.40 -19.29 4.10
C THR A 292 2.90 -20.70 4.47
N VAL A 293 4.13 -20.84 4.96
CA VAL A 293 4.74 -22.16 5.34
C VAL A 293 4.20 -22.69 6.67
N LEU A 294 3.70 -21.84 7.56
CA LEU A 294 3.13 -22.23 8.87
C LEU A 294 1.72 -22.85 8.78
N ARG A 295 1.25 -23.19 7.59
CA ARG A 295 0.00 -23.91 7.30
C ARG A 295 0.25 -25.17 6.49
#